data_d437ae54412052a5cb2b5abf885fb061
#
_entry.id   d437ae54412052a5cb2b5abf885fb061
#
_cell.length_a   1.000
_cell.length_b   1.000
_cell.length_c   1.000
_cell.angle_alpha   90.00
_cell.angle_beta   90.00
_cell.angle_gamma   90.00
#
_symmetry.space_group_name_H-M   'P 1'
#
loop_
_entity.id
_entity.type
_entity.pdbx_description
1 polymer ?
#
loop_
_entity_poly.entity_id
_entity_poly.type
_entity_poly.pdbx_seq_one_letter_code
_entity_poly.pdbx_strand_id
1 'polypeptide(L)'
;MENREKKVLVIGVIGADVHAVGNKILYHAFTEAGFEVVNLGVMVSQEEYIAAAIESNADAIVVSSLYGQGELDCRGLRQKCDEAGLKNIPLVVGGNIFIGKQDFAEVEKRFLDMGFDRAFPPGTAPETTIEALRELLHMDGETA
;
A
#
# COMPACT_ATOMS: atom_id res chain seq x y z
N MET A 1 7.08 26.11 -7.20
CA MET A 1 6.74 25.73 -7.04
C MET A 1 6.73 24.89 -6.94
N GLU A 2 6.72 25.04 -6.98
CA GLU A 2 6.67 24.37 -6.76
C GLU A 2 6.56 23.36 -6.59
N ASN A 3 6.84 23.29 -6.41
CA ASN A 3 6.84 22.29 -6.09
C ASN A 3 6.01 21.61 -5.43
N ARG A 4 5.41 21.82 -5.43
CA ARG A 4 4.45 21.29 -4.96
C ARG A 4 3.96 20.28 -5.69
N GLU A 5 4.68 19.44 -6.10
CA GLU A 5 4.22 18.25 -6.67
C GLU A 5 3.60 17.37 -5.66
N LYS A 6 2.49 16.73 -6.04
CA LYS A 6 1.84 15.79 -5.15
C LYS A 6 2.66 14.52 -5.08
N LYS A 7 2.64 13.88 -3.91
CA LYS A 7 3.21 12.55 -3.79
C LYS A 7 2.31 11.55 -4.51
N VAL A 8 2.91 10.58 -5.16
CA VAL A 8 2.20 9.62 -6.00
C VAL A 8 2.10 8.28 -5.28
N LEU A 9 0.89 7.74 -5.19
CA LEU A 9 0.63 6.44 -4.58
C LEU A 9 0.11 5.50 -5.65
N VAL A 10 0.65 4.27 -5.68
CA VAL A 10 0.08 3.20 -6.49
C VAL A 10 -0.74 2.33 -5.55
N ILE A 11 -2.01 2.15 -5.85
CA ILE A 11 -2.90 1.33 -5.01
C ILE A 11 -3.58 0.27 -5.86
N GLY A 12 -4.05 -0.78 -5.20
CA GLY A 12 -4.78 -1.84 -5.88
C GLY A 12 -5.09 -2.97 -4.92
N VAL A 13 -5.87 -3.93 -5.39
CA VAL A 13 -6.23 -5.13 -4.64
C VAL A 13 -5.46 -6.30 -5.24
N ILE A 14 -4.61 -6.92 -4.42
CA ILE A 14 -3.65 -7.91 -4.91
C ILE A 14 -4.27 -9.28 -5.09
N GLY A 15 -3.71 -10.05 -6.00
CA GLY A 15 -4.05 -11.45 -6.18
C GLY A 15 -5.31 -11.63 -6.99
N ALA A 16 -6.06 -12.69 -6.71
CA ALA A 16 -7.26 -13.02 -7.45
C ALA A 16 -8.51 -12.34 -6.91
N ASP A 17 -8.36 -11.38 -6.04
CA ASP A 17 -9.47 -10.73 -5.36
C ASP A 17 -10.17 -9.74 -6.28
N VAL A 18 -11.49 -9.84 -6.34
CA VAL A 18 -12.30 -8.96 -7.19
C VAL A 18 -13.11 -7.94 -6.38
N HIS A 19 -12.88 -7.86 -5.09
CA HIS A 19 -13.66 -6.98 -4.22
C HIS A 19 -13.12 -5.55 -4.30
N ALA A 20 -13.88 -4.65 -4.89
CA ALA A 20 -13.40 -3.33 -5.24
C ALA A 20 -13.86 -2.22 -4.30
N VAL A 21 -14.79 -2.48 -3.38
CA VAL A 21 -15.39 -1.41 -2.59
C VAL A 21 -14.36 -0.70 -1.73
N GLY A 22 -13.54 -1.48 -1.00
CA GLY A 22 -12.51 -0.89 -0.16
C GLY A 22 -11.49 -0.11 -0.97
N ASN A 23 -11.18 -0.60 -2.16
CA ASN A 23 -10.22 0.07 -3.02
C ASN A 23 -10.75 1.44 -3.47
N LYS A 24 -12.04 1.52 -3.79
CA LYS A 24 -12.63 2.79 -4.18
C LYS A 24 -12.64 3.79 -3.03
N ILE A 25 -12.90 3.30 -1.82
CA ILE A 25 -12.89 4.16 -0.64
C ILE A 25 -11.49 4.74 -0.44
N LEU A 26 -10.46 3.91 -0.55
CA LEU A 26 -9.09 4.39 -0.40
C LEU A 26 -8.73 5.38 -1.50
N TYR A 27 -9.15 5.10 -2.73
CA TYR A 27 -8.86 6.02 -3.83
C TYR A 27 -9.40 7.42 -3.53
N HIS A 28 -10.65 7.49 -3.10
CA HIS A 28 -11.26 8.78 -2.79
C HIS A 28 -10.58 9.45 -1.62
N ALA A 29 -10.31 8.68 -0.56
CA ALA A 29 -9.71 9.26 0.65
C ALA A 29 -8.32 9.80 0.36
N PHE A 30 -7.51 9.05 -0.37
CA PHE A 30 -6.15 9.48 -0.67
C PHE A 30 -6.16 10.68 -1.61
N THR A 31 -7.05 10.68 -2.58
CA THR A 31 -7.15 11.80 -3.50
C THR A 31 -7.55 13.07 -2.75
N GLU A 32 -8.52 12.96 -1.85
CA GLU A 32 -8.94 14.12 -1.07
C GLU A 32 -7.85 14.60 -0.13
N ALA A 33 -6.97 13.70 0.30
CA ALA A 33 -5.88 14.07 1.19
C ALA A 33 -4.74 14.75 0.45
N GLY A 34 -4.82 14.86 -0.88
CA GLY A 34 -3.82 15.58 -1.65
C GLY A 34 -2.82 14.71 -2.38
N PHE A 35 -2.99 13.39 -2.36
CA PHE A 35 -2.10 12.51 -3.12
C PHE A 35 -2.57 12.38 -4.56
N GLU A 36 -1.61 12.13 -5.45
CA GLU A 36 -1.96 11.66 -6.78
C GLU A 36 -1.99 10.14 -6.73
N VAL A 37 -3.10 9.55 -7.17
CA VAL A 37 -3.33 8.12 -6.95
C VAL A 37 -3.41 7.40 -8.30
N VAL A 38 -2.56 6.40 -8.48
CA VAL A 38 -2.63 5.49 -9.61
C VAL A 38 -3.33 4.24 -9.11
N ASN A 39 -4.59 4.07 -9.52
CA ASN A 39 -5.43 2.98 -9.02
C ASN A 39 -5.46 1.85 -10.02
N LEU A 40 -4.85 0.72 -9.65
CA LEU A 40 -4.77 -0.43 -10.55
C LEU A 40 -6.02 -1.31 -10.53
N GLY A 41 -6.93 -1.05 -9.58
CA GLY A 41 -8.15 -1.84 -9.51
C GLY A 41 -7.97 -3.11 -8.74
N VAL A 42 -8.55 -4.20 -9.25
CA VAL A 42 -8.56 -5.48 -8.56
C VAL A 42 -7.76 -6.50 -9.36
N MET A 43 -7.46 -7.63 -8.73
CA MET A 43 -6.73 -8.75 -9.34
C MET A 43 -5.36 -8.33 -9.83
N VAL A 44 -4.67 -7.51 -9.03
CA VAL A 44 -3.40 -6.92 -9.41
C VAL A 44 -2.27 -7.87 -9.01
N SER A 45 -1.33 -8.09 -9.92
CA SER A 45 -0.15 -8.89 -9.64
C SER A 45 0.95 -8.02 -9.04
N GLN A 46 1.94 -8.68 -8.41
CA GLN A 46 3.09 -7.95 -7.89
C GLN A 46 3.80 -7.19 -9.00
N GLU A 47 3.92 -7.81 -10.16
CA GLU A 47 4.59 -7.18 -11.29
C GLU A 47 3.88 -5.93 -11.77
N GLU A 48 2.55 -5.94 -11.69
CA GLU A 48 1.78 -4.77 -12.10
C GLU A 48 1.99 -3.60 -11.15
N TYR A 49 2.08 -3.88 -9.83
CA TYR A 49 2.41 -2.82 -8.88
C TYR A 49 3.75 -2.19 -9.21
N ILE A 50 4.73 -3.02 -9.50
CA ILE A 50 6.07 -2.54 -9.75
C ILE A 50 6.13 -1.75 -11.05
N ALA A 51 5.51 -2.25 -12.11
CA ALA A 51 5.50 -1.55 -13.38
C ALA A 51 4.83 -0.19 -13.24
N ALA A 52 3.71 -0.13 -12.53
CA ALA A 52 3.00 1.12 -12.34
C ALA A 52 3.82 2.10 -11.51
N ALA A 53 4.53 1.60 -10.49
CA ALA A 53 5.35 2.46 -9.66
C ALA A 53 6.50 3.06 -10.46
N ILE A 54 7.09 2.29 -11.35
CA ILE A 54 8.16 2.78 -12.19
C ILE A 54 7.62 3.84 -13.17
N GLU A 55 6.51 3.53 -13.82
CA GLU A 55 5.96 4.42 -14.84
C GLU A 55 5.49 5.74 -14.26
N SER A 56 4.94 5.70 -13.07
CA SER A 56 4.40 6.91 -12.46
C SER A 56 5.38 7.60 -11.54
N ASN A 57 6.56 7.02 -11.37
CA ASN A 57 7.54 7.53 -10.43
C ASN A 57 6.94 7.63 -9.02
N ALA A 58 6.32 6.57 -8.58
CA ALA A 58 5.54 6.56 -7.37
C ALA A 58 6.40 6.71 -6.12
N ASP A 59 5.80 7.30 -5.11
CA ASP A 59 6.45 7.51 -3.81
C ASP A 59 6.14 6.39 -2.84
N ALA A 60 5.06 5.65 -3.05
CA ALA A 60 4.67 4.55 -2.17
C ALA A 60 3.73 3.60 -2.89
N ILE A 61 3.67 2.36 -2.41
CA ILE A 61 2.75 1.35 -2.92
C ILE A 61 1.86 0.91 -1.76
N VAL A 62 0.55 0.96 -1.96
CA VAL A 62 -0.44 0.57 -0.96
C VAL A 62 -1.19 -0.63 -1.49
N VAL A 63 -1.03 -1.77 -0.82
CA VAL A 63 -1.60 -3.03 -1.24
C VAL A 63 -2.81 -3.35 -0.37
N SER A 64 -3.93 -3.72 -0.99
CA SER A 64 -5.09 -4.20 -0.27
C SER A 64 -5.31 -5.67 -0.55
N SER A 65 -5.75 -6.40 0.47
CA SER A 65 -6.12 -7.78 0.32
C SER A 65 -7.40 -8.02 1.11
N LEU A 66 -8.45 -8.48 0.45
CA LEU A 66 -9.76 -8.55 1.06
C LEU A 66 -10.27 -9.98 1.25
N TYR A 67 -9.48 -10.98 0.91
CA TYR A 67 -9.96 -12.36 0.99
C TYR A 67 -9.09 -13.27 1.86
N GLY A 68 -8.21 -12.69 2.66
CA GLY A 68 -7.53 -13.43 3.68
C GLY A 68 -6.25 -14.15 3.26
N GLN A 69 -5.75 -13.91 2.06
CA GLN A 69 -4.52 -14.54 1.60
C GLN A 69 -3.42 -13.52 1.36
N GLY A 70 -3.49 -12.41 2.07
CA GLY A 70 -2.55 -11.32 1.84
C GLY A 70 -1.11 -11.72 2.03
N GLU A 71 -0.81 -12.53 3.06
CA GLU A 71 0.57 -12.91 3.32
C GLU A 71 1.16 -13.67 2.13
N LEU A 72 0.40 -14.62 1.60
CA LEU A 72 0.88 -15.41 0.47
C LEU A 72 1.08 -14.55 -0.77
N ASP A 73 0.11 -13.68 -1.03
CA ASP A 73 0.14 -12.85 -2.23
C ASP A 73 1.23 -11.79 -2.19
N CYS A 74 1.61 -11.36 -1.00
CA CYS A 74 2.59 -10.28 -0.84
C CYS A 74 4.01 -10.78 -0.68
N ARG A 75 4.20 -12.09 -0.56
CA ARG A 75 5.52 -12.63 -0.28
C ARG A 75 6.46 -12.34 -1.44
N GLY A 76 7.62 -11.79 -1.12
CA GLY A 76 8.63 -11.49 -2.13
C GLY A 76 8.51 -10.15 -2.81
N LEU A 77 7.47 -9.37 -2.50
CA LEU A 77 7.28 -8.10 -3.18
C LEU A 77 8.43 -7.12 -2.93
N ARG A 78 8.90 -7.05 -1.68
CA ARG A 78 10.02 -6.14 -1.37
C ARG A 78 11.25 -6.48 -2.21
N GLN A 79 11.56 -7.77 -2.31
CA GLN A 79 12.71 -8.18 -3.08
C GLN A 79 12.57 -7.79 -4.55
N LYS A 80 11.36 -7.98 -5.10
CA LYS A 80 11.13 -7.60 -6.49
C LYS A 80 11.25 -6.08 -6.70
N CYS A 81 10.80 -5.30 -5.73
CA CYS A 81 10.96 -3.86 -5.79
C CYS A 81 12.43 -3.50 -5.80
N ASP A 82 13.23 -4.12 -4.93
CA ASP A 82 14.65 -3.82 -4.88
C ASP A 82 15.33 -4.16 -6.20
N GLU A 83 14.97 -5.30 -6.79
CA GLU A 83 15.56 -5.72 -8.05
C GLU A 83 15.17 -4.80 -9.19
N ALA A 84 14.02 -4.15 -9.09
CA ALA A 84 13.54 -3.25 -10.12
C ALA A 84 14.03 -1.81 -9.94
N GLY A 85 14.86 -1.57 -8.93
CA GLY A 85 15.36 -0.22 -8.69
C GLY A 85 14.52 0.61 -7.76
N LEU A 86 13.51 0.01 -7.12
CA LEU A 86 12.61 0.71 -6.21
C LEU A 86 13.03 0.47 -4.76
N LYS A 87 14.31 0.58 -4.49
CA LYS A 87 14.82 0.34 -3.15
C LYS A 87 14.22 1.36 -2.19
N ASN A 88 13.82 0.86 -1.04
CA ASN A 88 13.28 1.70 0.03
C ASN A 88 11.96 2.37 -0.30
N ILE A 89 11.28 1.98 -1.37
CA ILE A 89 9.95 2.52 -1.60
C ILE A 89 9.04 2.04 -0.48
N PRO A 90 8.27 2.93 0.17
CA PRO A 90 7.36 2.49 1.22
C PRO A 90 6.32 1.52 0.70
N LEU A 91 6.17 0.41 1.41
CA LEU A 91 5.16 -0.62 1.11
C LEU A 91 4.22 -0.74 2.29
N VAL A 92 2.94 -0.58 2.04
CA VAL A 92 1.90 -0.63 3.06
C VAL A 92 0.84 -1.63 2.64
N VAL A 93 0.34 -2.42 3.58
CA VAL A 93 -0.67 -3.42 3.27
C VAL A 93 -1.80 -3.36 4.30
N GLY A 94 -3.01 -3.61 3.84
CA GLY A 94 -4.18 -3.62 4.72
C GLY A 94 -5.28 -4.51 4.17
N GLY A 95 -6.44 -4.49 4.83
CA GLY A 95 -7.57 -5.33 4.49
C GLY A 95 -7.53 -6.64 5.26
N ASN A 96 -8.19 -7.67 4.73
CA ASN A 96 -8.21 -8.98 5.38
C ASN A 96 -6.96 -9.75 4.99
N ILE A 97 -5.86 -9.43 5.64
CA ILE A 97 -4.55 -9.95 5.23
C ILE A 97 -4.17 -11.25 5.94
N PHE A 98 -5.06 -11.82 6.74
CA PHE A 98 -4.80 -13.10 7.39
C PHE A 98 -6.07 -13.93 7.43
N ILE A 99 -5.91 -15.25 7.63
CA ILE A 99 -7.00 -16.20 7.65
C ILE A 99 -7.17 -16.73 9.06
N GLY A 100 -8.43 -16.85 9.49
CA GLY A 100 -8.74 -17.44 10.78
C GLY A 100 -8.50 -16.48 11.91
N LYS A 101 -8.41 -17.05 13.12
CA LYS A 101 -8.24 -16.25 14.31
C LYS A 101 -6.77 -16.18 14.65
N GLN A 102 -6.17 -15.09 14.31
CA GLN A 102 -4.76 -14.85 14.59
C GLN A 102 -4.65 -13.51 15.31
N ASP A 103 -3.64 -13.43 16.17
CA ASP A 103 -3.30 -12.17 16.79
C ASP A 103 -2.73 -11.25 15.74
N PHE A 104 -3.32 -10.08 15.57
CA PHE A 104 -2.84 -9.18 14.53
C PHE A 104 -1.38 -8.80 14.73
N ALA A 105 -0.92 -8.71 15.99
CA ALA A 105 0.48 -8.36 16.22
C ALA A 105 1.43 -9.36 15.55
N GLU A 106 1.08 -10.64 15.54
CA GLU A 106 1.90 -11.64 14.86
C GLU A 106 1.83 -11.49 13.36
N VAL A 107 0.65 -11.19 12.84
CA VAL A 107 0.49 -10.99 11.40
C VAL A 107 1.29 -9.77 10.95
N GLU A 108 1.17 -8.69 11.73
CA GLU A 108 1.92 -7.49 11.43
C GLU A 108 3.41 -7.76 11.37
N LYS A 109 3.91 -8.52 12.37
CA LYS A 109 5.32 -8.84 12.40
C LYS A 109 5.75 -9.59 11.15
N ARG A 110 4.92 -10.53 10.69
CA ARG A 110 5.27 -11.29 9.49
C ARG A 110 5.36 -10.40 8.27
N PHE A 111 4.44 -9.44 8.13
CA PHE A 111 4.51 -8.52 7.01
C PHE A 111 5.71 -7.59 7.09
N LEU A 112 6.02 -7.12 8.29
CA LEU A 112 7.22 -6.30 8.47
C LEU A 112 8.48 -7.08 8.14
N ASP A 113 8.51 -8.36 8.54
CA ASP A 113 9.64 -9.22 8.22
C ASP A 113 9.79 -9.46 6.73
N MET A 114 8.67 -9.39 5.99
CA MET A 114 8.72 -9.53 4.53
C MET A 114 9.14 -8.26 3.83
N GLY A 115 9.32 -7.17 4.57
CA GLY A 115 9.79 -5.92 3.99
C GLY A 115 8.74 -4.84 3.85
N PHE A 116 7.55 -5.04 4.39
CA PHE A 116 6.53 -3.99 4.41
C PHE A 116 6.84 -3.02 5.53
N ASP A 117 6.52 -1.75 5.31
CA ASP A 117 6.78 -0.71 6.29
C ASP A 117 5.64 -0.57 7.29
N ARG A 118 4.43 -0.89 6.86
CA ARG A 118 3.25 -0.86 7.73
C ARG A 118 2.28 -1.94 7.28
N ALA A 119 1.54 -2.50 8.24
CA ALA A 119 0.44 -3.42 7.96
C ALA A 119 -0.70 -3.04 8.87
N PHE A 120 -1.92 -3.03 8.34
CA PHE A 120 -3.09 -2.57 9.08
C PHE A 120 -4.13 -3.68 9.19
N PRO A 121 -4.80 -3.79 10.34
CA PRO A 121 -5.85 -4.79 10.51
C PRO A 121 -7.10 -4.44 9.72
N PRO A 122 -8.00 -5.41 9.55
CA PRO A 122 -9.29 -5.13 8.92
C PRO A 122 -10.02 -4.03 9.67
N GLY A 123 -10.70 -3.17 8.93
CA GLY A 123 -11.47 -2.09 9.54
C GLY A 123 -10.69 -0.84 9.86
N THR A 124 -9.40 -0.79 9.49
CA THR A 124 -8.62 0.42 9.70
C THR A 124 -9.20 1.55 8.86
N ALA A 125 -9.37 2.72 9.48
CA ALA A 125 -9.90 3.87 8.77
C ALA A 125 -8.86 4.41 7.79
N PRO A 126 -9.31 4.91 6.63
CA PRO A 126 -8.36 5.48 5.67
C PRO A 126 -7.48 6.58 6.26
N GLU A 127 -8.00 7.35 7.21
CA GLU A 127 -7.21 8.42 7.84
C GLU A 127 -5.98 7.88 8.55
N THR A 128 -6.08 6.70 9.16
CA THR A 128 -4.94 6.09 9.82
C THR A 128 -3.85 5.75 8.81
N THR A 129 -4.25 5.20 7.66
CA THR A 129 -3.30 4.89 6.61
C THR A 129 -2.67 6.16 6.05
N ILE A 130 -3.47 7.22 5.89
CA ILE A 130 -2.95 8.48 5.39
C ILE A 130 -1.88 9.05 6.32
N GLU A 131 -2.12 8.98 7.63
CA GLU A 131 -1.13 9.48 8.57
C GLU A 131 0.17 8.68 8.49
N ALA A 132 0.05 7.36 8.37
CA ALA A 132 1.23 6.52 8.25
C ALA A 132 2.02 6.85 6.98
N LEU A 133 1.31 7.06 5.88
CA LEU A 133 1.97 7.43 4.63
C LEU A 133 2.69 8.77 4.75
N ARG A 134 2.07 9.72 5.42
CA ARG A 134 2.73 11.01 5.61
C ARG A 134 4.01 10.87 6.44
N GLU A 135 3.98 10.02 7.46
CA GLU A 135 5.19 9.76 8.22
C GLU A 135 6.27 9.12 7.36
N LEU A 136 5.88 8.10 6.59
CA LEU A 136 6.85 7.39 5.76
C LEU A 136 7.43 8.26 4.68
N LEU A 137 6.64 9.21 4.18
CA LEU A 137 7.08 10.10 3.12
C LEU A 137 7.64 11.41 3.66
N HIS A 138 7.77 11.51 4.97
CA HIS A 138 8.37 12.68 5.63
C HIS A 138 7.62 13.97 5.31
N MET A 139 6.28 13.89 5.34
CA MET A 139 5.47 15.05 5.02
C MET A 139 5.03 15.82 6.24
N ASP A 140 5.13 15.20 7.43
CA ASP A 140 4.55 15.81 8.62
C ASP A 140 5.22 17.09 9.02
N GLY A 141 6.52 17.05 9.16
CA GLY A 141 7.24 18.20 9.66
C GLY A 141 7.26 19.33 8.69
N GLU A 142 6.98 19.05 7.45
CA GLU A 142 7.07 20.08 6.43
C GLU A 142 5.96 21.06 6.48
N THR A 143 4.87 20.68 7.07
CA THR A 143 3.76 21.57 7.20
C THR A 143 4.04 22.64 8.21
N ALA A 144 5.02 22.42 8.99
CA ALA A 144 5.37 23.39 10.02
C ALA A 144 5.93 24.64 9.39
#